data_053fa9e019594400a6cd51c7b2b1159d
#
_entry.id   053fa9e019594400a6cd51c7b2b1159d
#
_cell.length_a   1.000
_cell.length_b   1.000
_cell.length_c   1.000
_cell.angle_alpha   90.00
_cell.angle_beta   90.00
_cell.angle_gamma   90.00
#
_symmetry.space_group_name_H-M   'P 1'
#
loop_
_entity.id
_entity.type
_entity.pdbx_description
1 polymer ?
#
loop_
_entity_poly.entity_id
_entity_poly.type
_entity_poly.pdbx_seq_one_letter_code
_entity_poly.pdbx_strand_id
1 'polypeptide(L)'
;VKIWSLLPSATEILFALGLEDYVTGVTHECDYPPQAAYKPRVTVAYVDSSRRSAEIDAQVTERFQRGQQLYGIDEAKLREDPPDVIITQDICPVCAVSPSDFAGHMEGCRARVVTLNPNLLEDVLDNVRQVGDVTGRAQEAETLVRSLEQRIEAVRQTLAGAPRKRVLCLEWLDPPMPGGHWVPQMVQAAGGIDGPIEPGRPSRKVPWEEMRALEPEVIVLMPCGFTPERAARESAVLWDLPGWSQLSAVRKGEVYAVDGNSHFSRPGPRLVEGLEVLARILHPDRCLPTTPTGSILKLVSPPAGGSTIGNSSPRFEPFA
;
A
#
# COMPACT_ATOMS: atom_id res chain seq x y z
N VAL A 1 29.21 2.36 5.43
CA VAL A 1 27.94 2.07 6.14
C VAL A 1 27.20 1.04 5.35
N LYS A 2 26.79 -0.06 6.00
CA LYS A 2 25.96 -1.12 5.41
C LYS A 2 24.54 -0.97 5.96
N ILE A 3 23.55 -0.95 5.07
CA ILE A 3 22.15 -0.74 5.44
C ILE A 3 21.32 -1.95 5.03
N TRP A 4 20.56 -2.49 5.98
CA TRP A 4 19.49 -3.42 5.69
C TRP A 4 18.13 -2.69 5.73
N SER A 5 17.39 -2.83 4.65
CA SER A 5 16.04 -2.32 4.52
C SER A 5 15.04 -3.46 4.65
N LEU A 6 14.36 -3.54 5.79
CA LEU A 6 13.39 -4.61 6.09
C LEU A 6 11.95 -4.25 5.69
N LEU A 7 11.76 -3.21 4.86
CA LEU A 7 10.48 -2.85 4.26
C LEU A 7 10.67 -2.15 2.91
N PRO A 8 9.77 -2.37 1.94
CA PRO A 8 9.89 -1.79 0.60
C PRO A 8 9.95 -0.27 0.59
N SER A 9 9.14 0.43 1.40
CA SER A 9 9.13 1.90 1.47
C SER A 9 10.48 2.47 1.89
N ALA A 10 11.18 1.85 2.85
CA ALA A 10 12.52 2.29 3.23
C ALA A 10 13.53 2.08 2.09
N THR A 11 13.42 0.99 1.34
CA THR A 11 14.24 0.77 0.15
C THR A 11 14.03 1.89 -0.87
N GLU A 12 12.79 2.26 -1.15
CA GLU A 12 12.45 3.36 -2.06
C GLU A 12 13.03 4.69 -1.57
N ILE A 13 12.91 5.00 -0.28
CA ILE A 13 13.50 6.21 0.32
C ILE A 13 15.03 6.20 0.16
N LEU A 14 15.69 5.10 0.53
CA LEU A 14 17.16 4.99 0.44
C LEU A 14 17.66 5.20 -0.99
N PHE A 15 17.01 4.59 -1.99
CA PHE A 15 17.37 4.79 -3.39
C PHE A 15 17.09 6.22 -3.86
N ALA A 16 15.98 6.82 -3.45
CA ALA A 16 15.68 8.22 -3.77
C ALA A 16 16.68 9.22 -3.15
N LEU A 17 17.34 8.83 -2.06
CA LEU A 17 18.41 9.61 -1.43
C LEU A 17 19.82 9.31 -1.98
N GLY A 18 19.95 8.49 -3.04
CA GLY A 18 21.21 8.11 -3.66
C GLY A 18 22.09 7.20 -2.78
N LEU A 19 21.46 6.30 -2.04
CA LEU A 19 22.12 5.38 -1.09
C LEU A 19 22.10 3.93 -1.58
N GLU A 20 21.82 3.67 -2.85
CA GLU A 20 21.74 2.32 -3.41
C GLU A 20 22.99 1.47 -3.15
N ASP A 21 24.18 2.04 -3.21
CA ASP A 21 25.44 1.31 -2.99
C ASP A 21 25.66 0.91 -1.53
N TYR A 22 24.98 1.58 -0.61
CA TYR A 22 25.04 1.29 0.83
C TYR A 22 24.01 0.26 1.27
N VAL A 23 23.00 -0.03 0.43
CA VAL A 23 21.97 -1.04 0.71
C VAL A 23 22.52 -2.42 0.40
N THR A 24 22.88 -3.18 1.46
CA THR A 24 23.45 -4.52 1.38
C THR A 24 22.45 -5.64 1.63
N GLY A 25 21.23 -5.31 2.09
CA GLY A 25 20.17 -6.27 2.30
C GLY A 25 18.79 -5.64 2.18
N VAL A 26 17.87 -6.36 1.51
CA VAL A 26 16.49 -5.92 1.31
C VAL A 26 15.49 -7.07 1.58
N THR A 27 14.20 -6.76 1.71
CA THR A 27 13.17 -7.81 1.85
C THR A 27 12.93 -8.51 0.52
N HIS A 28 12.24 -9.66 0.59
CA HIS A 28 11.74 -10.38 -0.59
C HIS A 28 10.72 -9.55 -1.40
N GLU A 29 10.05 -8.55 -0.78
CA GLU A 29 9.07 -7.66 -1.39
C GLU A 29 9.67 -6.42 -2.06
N CYS A 30 10.97 -6.14 -1.91
CA CYS A 30 11.60 -4.95 -2.49
C CYS A 30 11.82 -5.14 -4.00
N ASP A 31 11.00 -4.50 -4.81
CA ASP A 31 10.97 -4.59 -6.27
C ASP A 31 11.16 -3.21 -6.95
N TYR A 32 11.15 -2.13 -6.17
CA TYR A 32 11.30 -0.77 -6.69
C TYR A 32 12.35 0.03 -5.91
N PRO A 33 13.16 0.87 -6.62
CA PRO A 33 13.25 0.89 -8.09
C PRO A 33 13.76 -0.46 -8.62
N PRO A 34 13.73 -0.72 -9.94
CA PRO A 34 14.07 -2.05 -10.50
C PRO A 34 15.42 -2.60 -10.03
N GLN A 35 16.38 -1.73 -9.71
CA GLN A 35 17.69 -2.10 -9.18
C GLN A 35 17.61 -2.76 -7.80
N ALA A 36 16.58 -2.49 -7.02
CA ALA A 36 16.37 -3.12 -5.72
C ALA A 36 16.15 -4.64 -5.84
N ALA A 37 15.61 -5.11 -6.97
CA ALA A 37 15.41 -6.53 -7.24
C ALA A 37 16.72 -7.33 -7.26
N TYR A 38 17.85 -6.70 -7.54
CA TYR A 38 19.19 -7.32 -7.60
C TYR A 38 19.94 -7.28 -6.25
N LYS A 39 19.41 -6.62 -5.23
CA LYS A 39 20.01 -6.59 -3.89
C LYS A 39 19.79 -7.93 -3.15
N PRO A 40 20.73 -8.33 -2.27
CA PRO A 40 20.60 -9.54 -1.47
C PRO A 40 19.29 -9.55 -0.66
N ARG A 41 18.53 -10.65 -0.74
CA ARG A 41 17.34 -10.85 0.08
C ARG A 41 17.74 -11.32 1.46
N VAL A 42 17.31 -10.60 2.50
CA VAL A 42 17.67 -10.88 3.90
C VAL A 42 16.45 -11.24 4.76
N THR A 43 15.30 -11.41 4.14
CA THR A 43 14.07 -11.84 4.84
C THR A 43 13.49 -13.11 4.22
N VAL A 44 12.73 -13.86 5.01
CA VAL A 44 11.97 -15.03 4.62
C VAL A 44 10.50 -14.77 4.92
N ALA A 45 9.61 -15.09 3.95
CA ALA A 45 8.17 -15.08 4.17
C ALA A 45 7.68 -16.50 4.51
N TYR A 46 6.79 -16.60 5.48
CA TYR A 46 6.14 -17.85 5.89
C TYR A 46 4.69 -17.93 5.41
N VAL A 47 4.22 -16.89 4.70
CA VAL A 47 2.91 -16.82 4.06
C VAL A 47 3.11 -16.81 2.55
N ASP A 48 2.32 -17.61 1.83
CA ASP A 48 2.34 -17.65 0.36
C ASP A 48 1.43 -16.54 -0.19
N SER A 49 2.03 -15.40 -0.53
CA SER A 49 1.33 -14.23 -1.08
C SER A 49 0.80 -14.42 -2.51
N SER A 50 1.12 -15.55 -3.19
CA SER A 50 0.61 -15.87 -4.53
C SER A 50 -0.82 -16.43 -4.51
N ARG A 51 -1.32 -16.84 -3.35
CA ARG A 51 -2.66 -17.38 -3.14
C ARG A 51 -3.75 -16.33 -3.29
N ARG A 52 -5.02 -16.78 -3.32
CA ARG A 52 -6.18 -15.86 -3.29
C ARG A 52 -6.26 -15.11 -1.95
N SER A 53 -6.91 -13.95 -1.97
CA SER A 53 -7.08 -13.11 -0.78
C SER A 53 -7.63 -13.86 0.44
N ALA A 54 -8.66 -14.70 0.28
CA ALA A 54 -9.19 -15.53 1.37
C ALA A 54 -8.17 -16.54 1.94
N GLU A 55 -7.37 -17.16 1.06
CA GLU A 55 -6.35 -18.14 1.48
C GLU A 55 -5.18 -17.46 2.20
N ILE A 56 -4.82 -16.24 1.78
CA ILE A 56 -3.80 -15.43 2.47
C ILE A 56 -4.32 -15.02 3.85
N ASP A 57 -5.56 -14.50 3.95
CA ASP A 57 -6.18 -14.12 5.24
C ASP A 57 -6.25 -15.32 6.20
N ALA A 58 -6.58 -16.50 5.69
CA ALA A 58 -6.60 -17.74 6.48
C ALA A 58 -5.20 -18.11 7.00
N GLN A 59 -4.16 -18.07 6.16
CA GLN A 59 -2.77 -18.34 6.57
C GLN A 59 -2.30 -17.34 7.64
N VAL A 60 -2.56 -16.05 7.46
CA VAL A 60 -2.21 -15.00 8.44
C VAL A 60 -2.92 -15.25 9.76
N THR A 61 -4.24 -15.49 9.71
CA THR A 61 -5.06 -15.75 10.90
C THR A 61 -4.58 -16.99 11.66
N GLU A 62 -4.30 -18.10 10.96
CA GLU A 62 -3.81 -19.34 11.56
C GLU A 62 -2.46 -19.15 12.27
N ARG A 63 -1.52 -18.43 11.62
CA ARG A 63 -0.21 -18.16 12.21
C ARG A 63 -0.32 -17.30 13.47
N PHE A 64 -1.13 -16.25 13.45
CA PHE A 64 -1.36 -15.41 14.63
C PHE A 64 -2.00 -16.19 15.80
N GLN A 65 -2.99 -17.05 15.52
CA GLN A 65 -3.61 -17.90 16.54
C GLN A 65 -2.60 -18.85 17.19
N ARG A 66 -1.57 -19.26 16.44
CA ARG A 66 -0.49 -20.13 16.95
C ARG A 66 0.69 -19.34 17.55
N GLY A 67 0.63 -18.02 17.60
CA GLY A 67 1.74 -17.18 18.07
C GLY A 67 2.98 -17.24 17.17
N GLN A 68 2.80 -17.55 15.88
CA GLN A 68 3.87 -17.69 14.90
C GLN A 68 4.07 -16.41 14.11
N GLN A 69 5.31 -16.09 13.79
CA GLN A 69 5.69 -14.94 12.95
C GLN A 69 5.30 -15.17 11.50
N LEU A 70 4.99 -14.08 10.77
CA LEU A 70 4.74 -14.12 9.34
C LEU A 70 6.01 -14.02 8.51
N TYR A 71 7.05 -13.45 9.09
CA TYR A 71 8.35 -13.21 8.47
C TYR A 71 9.49 -13.63 9.40
N GLY A 72 10.67 -13.83 8.81
CA GLY A 72 11.91 -14.01 9.53
C GLY A 72 13.05 -13.32 8.80
N ILE A 73 14.21 -13.26 9.44
CA ILE A 73 15.45 -12.77 8.84
C ILE A 73 16.40 -13.93 8.51
N ASP A 74 17.26 -13.72 7.53
CA ASP A 74 18.32 -14.66 7.20
C ASP A 74 19.48 -14.48 8.21
N GLU A 75 19.46 -15.31 9.26
CA GLU A 75 20.46 -15.24 10.33
C GLU A 75 21.88 -15.54 9.86
N ALA A 76 22.04 -16.37 8.81
CA ALA A 76 23.36 -16.65 8.26
C ALA A 76 23.98 -15.38 7.69
N LYS A 77 23.21 -14.65 6.87
CA LYS A 77 23.65 -13.36 6.32
C LYS A 77 23.87 -12.31 7.40
N LEU A 78 23.04 -12.28 8.45
CA LEU A 78 23.22 -11.35 9.56
C LEU A 78 24.56 -11.58 10.28
N ARG A 79 24.96 -12.85 10.42
CA ARG A 79 26.25 -13.21 11.05
C ARG A 79 27.45 -13.00 10.13
N GLU A 80 27.31 -13.29 8.82
CA GLU A 80 28.39 -13.20 7.84
C GLU A 80 28.71 -11.74 7.47
N ASP A 81 27.67 -10.92 7.29
CA ASP A 81 27.80 -9.53 6.85
C ASP A 81 26.82 -8.61 7.62
N PRO A 82 27.08 -8.38 8.93
CA PRO A 82 26.17 -7.59 9.75
C PRO A 82 26.07 -6.14 9.24
N PRO A 83 24.84 -5.56 9.20
CA PRO A 83 24.66 -4.16 8.84
C PRO A 83 25.08 -3.21 9.96
N ASP A 84 25.35 -1.95 9.60
CA ASP A 84 25.52 -0.86 10.55
C ASP A 84 24.17 -0.25 10.95
N VAL A 85 23.18 -0.28 10.00
CA VAL A 85 21.84 0.26 10.18
C VAL A 85 20.81 -0.75 9.66
N ILE A 86 19.77 -0.97 10.45
CA ILE A 86 18.58 -1.72 10.05
C ILE A 86 17.39 -0.75 10.06
N ILE A 87 16.68 -0.63 8.93
CA ILE A 87 15.45 0.15 8.85
C ILE A 87 14.27 -0.81 8.76
N THR A 88 13.31 -0.65 9.66
CA THR A 88 12.15 -1.53 9.83
C THR A 88 10.89 -0.73 10.19
N GLN A 89 9.79 -1.42 10.48
CA GLN A 89 8.55 -0.83 11.00
C GLN A 89 7.95 -1.68 12.13
N ASP A 90 7.03 -1.07 12.89
CA ASP A 90 6.24 -1.74 13.93
C ASP A 90 4.76 -1.30 13.90
N ILE A 91 4.30 -0.84 12.73
CA ILE A 91 2.93 -0.35 12.54
C ILE A 91 1.95 -1.49 12.22
N CYS A 92 2.40 -2.47 11.47
CA CYS A 92 1.57 -3.57 10.98
C CYS A 92 2.39 -4.87 10.94
N PRO A 93 2.04 -5.86 11.76
CA PRO A 93 2.76 -7.13 11.80
C PRO A 93 2.56 -7.99 10.53
N VAL A 94 1.61 -7.59 9.67
CA VAL A 94 1.32 -8.29 8.40
C VAL A 94 2.16 -7.75 7.24
N CYS A 95 2.67 -6.50 7.34
CA CYS A 95 3.21 -5.78 6.20
C CYS A 95 4.75 -5.85 6.09
N ALA A 96 5.46 -6.05 7.19
CA ALA A 96 6.92 -6.17 7.21
C ALA A 96 7.43 -6.84 8.50
N VAL A 97 8.72 -7.17 8.49
CA VAL A 97 9.44 -7.66 9.67
C VAL A 97 9.52 -6.56 10.73
N SER A 98 9.06 -6.83 11.94
CA SER A 98 9.11 -5.91 13.08
C SER A 98 10.39 -6.10 13.92
N PRO A 99 10.76 -5.12 14.77
CA PRO A 99 11.89 -5.29 15.68
C PRO A 99 11.79 -6.54 16.58
N SER A 100 10.57 -6.91 16.99
CA SER A 100 10.34 -8.11 17.81
C SER A 100 10.62 -9.42 17.06
N ASP A 101 10.48 -9.43 15.73
CA ASP A 101 10.70 -10.63 14.91
C ASP A 101 12.17 -11.02 14.84
N PHE A 102 13.10 -10.09 15.07
CA PHE A 102 14.54 -10.37 14.99
C PHE A 102 15.33 -10.01 16.26
N ALA A 103 14.70 -9.47 17.30
CA ALA A 103 15.39 -9.08 18.53
C ALA A 103 16.23 -10.22 19.13
N GLY A 104 15.72 -11.45 19.11
CA GLY A 104 16.44 -12.65 19.58
C GLY A 104 17.64 -13.06 18.72
N HIS A 105 17.77 -12.53 17.52
CA HIS A 105 18.83 -12.87 16.56
C HIS A 105 19.93 -11.79 16.47
N MET A 106 19.82 -10.71 17.26
CA MET A 106 20.75 -9.58 17.26
C MET A 106 21.98 -9.81 18.15
N GLU A 107 22.14 -10.97 18.76
CA GLU A 107 23.31 -11.26 19.60
C GLU A 107 24.61 -11.09 18.82
N GLY A 108 25.46 -10.16 19.28
CA GLY A 108 26.71 -9.79 18.60
C GLY A 108 26.55 -8.77 17.45
N CYS A 109 25.36 -8.45 17.00
CA CYS A 109 25.10 -7.40 16.01
C CYS A 109 24.95 -6.04 16.73
N ARG A 110 25.72 -5.02 16.28
CA ARG A 110 25.68 -3.65 16.82
C ARG A 110 24.93 -2.68 15.93
N ALA A 111 24.09 -3.18 15.03
CA ALA A 111 23.33 -2.34 14.11
C ALA A 111 22.43 -1.35 14.86
N ARG A 112 22.39 -0.12 14.38
CA ARG A 112 21.38 0.86 14.81
C ARG A 112 20.06 0.49 14.16
N VAL A 113 19.04 0.17 14.96
CA VAL A 113 17.69 -0.09 14.46
C VAL A 113 16.90 1.22 14.39
N VAL A 114 16.31 1.48 13.23
CA VAL A 114 15.46 2.64 12.94
C VAL A 114 14.08 2.15 12.57
N THR A 115 13.07 2.57 13.30
CA THR A 115 11.68 2.15 13.11
C THR A 115 10.89 3.28 12.48
N LEU A 116 10.22 3.00 11.35
CA LEU A 116 9.37 3.93 10.63
C LEU A 116 7.91 3.54 10.87
N ASN A 117 7.13 4.38 11.56
CA ASN A 117 5.76 4.08 11.96
C ASN A 117 4.79 5.19 11.51
N PRO A 118 4.61 5.42 10.20
CA PRO A 118 3.73 6.46 9.71
C PRO A 118 2.27 6.03 9.82
N ASN A 119 1.40 6.94 10.23
CA ASN A 119 -0.05 6.75 10.21
C ASN A 119 -0.74 7.72 9.24
N LEU A 120 -0.13 8.86 8.96
CA LEU A 120 -0.62 9.91 8.07
C LEU A 120 0.39 10.19 6.95
N LEU A 121 -0.01 10.93 5.94
CA LEU A 121 0.90 11.36 4.85
C LEU A 121 2.08 12.19 5.37
N GLU A 122 1.82 13.06 6.34
CA GLU A 122 2.85 13.88 6.97
C GLU A 122 3.91 13.03 7.67
N ASP A 123 3.49 11.94 8.34
CA ASP A 123 4.42 11.01 8.99
C ASP A 123 5.32 10.30 7.96
N VAL A 124 4.79 10.03 6.74
CA VAL A 124 5.60 9.46 5.65
C VAL A 124 6.69 10.42 5.21
N LEU A 125 6.37 11.72 5.11
CA LEU A 125 7.35 12.76 4.79
C LEU A 125 8.40 12.88 5.91
N ASP A 126 7.98 12.80 7.16
CA ASP A 126 8.88 12.79 8.32
C ASP A 126 9.77 11.55 8.35
N ASN A 127 9.27 10.38 7.90
CA ASN A 127 10.11 9.19 7.74
C ASN A 127 11.21 9.39 6.69
N VAL A 128 10.95 10.11 5.60
CA VAL A 128 11.98 10.49 4.62
C VAL A 128 13.07 11.34 5.29
N ARG A 129 12.67 12.33 6.11
CA ARG A 129 13.60 13.16 6.89
C ARG A 129 14.40 12.31 7.88
N GLN A 130 13.73 11.42 8.62
CA GLN A 130 14.36 10.51 9.59
C GLN A 130 15.43 9.62 8.93
N VAL A 131 15.14 9.04 7.76
CA VAL A 131 16.11 8.24 7.00
C VAL A 131 17.27 9.13 6.55
N GLY A 132 17.02 10.33 6.05
CA GLY A 132 18.04 11.30 5.68
C GLY A 132 18.99 11.64 6.83
N ASP A 133 18.43 11.92 8.01
CA ASP A 133 19.21 12.26 9.22
C ASP A 133 20.12 11.09 9.66
N VAL A 134 19.55 9.87 9.70
CA VAL A 134 20.28 8.67 10.14
C VAL A 134 21.41 8.30 9.18
N THR A 135 21.24 8.59 7.89
CA THR A 135 22.18 8.21 6.83
C THR A 135 23.10 9.34 6.38
N GLY A 136 22.97 10.54 6.97
CA GLY A 136 23.75 11.72 6.60
C GLY A 136 23.33 12.34 5.25
N ARG A 137 22.06 12.16 4.85
CA ARG A 137 21.45 12.67 3.62
C ARG A 137 20.29 13.65 3.89
N ALA A 138 20.44 14.45 4.95
CA ALA A 138 19.38 15.38 5.38
C ALA A 138 18.98 16.39 4.29
N GLN A 139 19.95 16.89 3.50
CA GLN A 139 19.69 17.87 2.45
C GLN A 139 18.94 17.25 1.27
N GLU A 140 19.30 16.03 0.86
CA GLU A 140 18.63 15.27 -0.20
C GLU A 140 17.21 14.90 0.25
N ALA A 141 17.04 14.47 1.50
CA ALA A 141 15.74 14.18 2.09
C ALA A 141 14.81 15.39 2.09
N GLU A 142 15.31 16.57 2.52
CA GLU A 142 14.51 17.78 2.52
C GLU A 142 14.16 18.27 1.09
N THR A 143 15.02 17.99 0.12
CA THR A 143 14.74 18.29 -1.29
C THR A 143 13.64 17.38 -1.82
N LEU A 144 13.69 16.09 -1.51
CA LEU A 144 12.66 15.11 -1.86
C LEU A 144 11.32 15.49 -1.21
N VAL A 145 11.32 15.75 0.10
CA VAL A 145 10.09 16.10 0.84
C VAL A 145 9.43 17.33 0.26
N ARG A 146 10.18 18.42 -0.01
CA ARG A 146 9.61 19.62 -0.63
C ARG A 146 8.97 19.35 -1.99
N SER A 147 9.58 18.47 -2.79
CA SER A 147 9.00 18.07 -4.08
C SER A 147 7.67 17.32 -3.89
N LEU A 148 7.59 16.42 -2.90
CA LEU A 148 6.37 15.67 -2.59
C LEU A 148 5.28 16.59 -2.03
N GLU A 149 5.62 17.51 -1.12
CA GLU A 149 4.71 18.52 -0.57
C GLU A 149 4.12 19.41 -1.67
N GLN A 150 4.95 19.85 -2.63
CA GLN A 150 4.49 20.63 -3.77
C GLN A 150 3.49 19.87 -4.64
N ARG A 151 3.69 18.57 -4.87
CA ARG A 151 2.76 17.73 -5.63
C ARG A 151 1.43 17.56 -4.89
N ILE A 152 1.47 17.29 -3.58
CA ILE A 152 0.27 17.19 -2.73
C ILE A 152 -0.53 18.48 -2.77
N GLU A 153 0.15 19.62 -2.63
CA GLU A 153 -0.50 20.94 -2.64
C GLU A 153 -1.07 21.29 -4.03
N ALA A 154 -0.39 20.91 -5.11
CA ALA A 154 -0.90 21.09 -6.48
C ALA A 154 -2.22 20.31 -6.70
N VAL A 155 -2.34 19.09 -6.17
CA VAL A 155 -3.61 18.33 -6.20
C VAL A 155 -4.69 19.08 -5.42
N ARG A 156 -4.41 19.51 -4.18
CA ARG A 156 -5.37 20.25 -3.35
C ARG A 156 -5.88 21.51 -4.03
N GLN A 157 -4.97 22.28 -4.63
CA GLN A 157 -5.32 23.53 -5.34
C GLN A 157 -6.16 23.27 -6.59
N THR A 158 -5.79 22.27 -7.39
CA THR A 158 -6.54 21.90 -8.61
C THR A 158 -7.98 21.46 -8.28
N LEU A 159 -8.18 20.85 -7.12
CA LEU A 159 -9.47 20.33 -6.68
C LEU A 159 -10.22 21.29 -5.75
N ALA A 160 -9.71 22.47 -5.48
CA ALA A 160 -10.39 23.46 -4.64
C ALA A 160 -11.79 23.77 -5.20
N GLY A 161 -12.83 23.62 -4.37
CA GLY A 161 -14.22 23.84 -4.76
C GLY A 161 -14.84 22.74 -5.65
N ALA A 162 -14.13 21.66 -5.94
CA ALA A 162 -14.71 20.51 -6.64
C ALA A 162 -15.76 19.79 -5.76
N PRO A 163 -16.84 19.24 -6.35
CA PRO A 163 -17.82 18.47 -5.60
C PRO A 163 -17.18 17.20 -5.03
N ARG A 164 -17.41 16.93 -3.76
CA ARG A 164 -16.85 15.73 -3.09
C ARG A 164 -17.69 14.50 -3.38
N LYS A 165 -17.05 13.36 -3.65
CA LYS A 165 -17.68 12.07 -3.88
C LYS A 165 -17.46 11.14 -2.69
N ARG A 166 -18.48 10.33 -2.34
CA ARG A 166 -18.30 9.25 -1.35
C ARG A 166 -17.52 8.11 -1.98
N VAL A 167 -16.44 7.73 -1.33
CA VAL A 167 -15.47 6.74 -1.81
C VAL A 167 -15.37 5.59 -0.83
N LEU A 168 -15.32 4.37 -1.33
CA LEU A 168 -14.96 3.19 -0.57
C LEU A 168 -13.65 2.61 -1.15
N CYS A 169 -12.56 2.75 -0.42
CA CYS A 169 -11.29 2.12 -0.74
C CYS A 169 -11.22 0.75 -0.06
N LEU A 170 -11.04 -0.33 -0.84
CA LEU A 170 -10.87 -1.69 -0.32
C LEU A 170 -9.40 -2.10 -0.42
N GLU A 171 -8.73 -2.24 0.72
CA GLU A 171 -7.34 -2.71 0.80
C GLU A 171 -7.23 -4.23 0.97
N TRP A 172 -8.36 -4.93 1.09
CA TRP A 172 -8.48 -6.38 0.99
C TRP A 172 -9.83 -6.76 0.40
N LEU A 173 -9.92 -7.93 -0.27
CA LEU A 173 -11.13 -8.29 -1.03
C LEU A 173 -11.92 -9.43 -0.39
N ASP A 174 -11.25 -10.35 0.31
CA ASP A 174 -11.93 -11.48 0.94
C ASP A 174 -11.25 -11.89 2.27
N PRO A 175 -11.87 -11.58 3.41
CA PRO A 175 -13.07 -10.73 3.56
C PRO A 175 -12.79 -9.26 3.17
N PRO A 176 -13.79 -8.49 2.68
CA PRO A 176 -13.57 -7.10 2.31
C PRO A 176 -13.15 -6.27 3.52
N MET A 177 -12.08 -5.48 3.35
CA MET A 177 -11.57 -4.61 4.41
C MET A 177 -11.27 -3.22 3.86
N PRO A 178 -11.78 -2.14 4.49
CA PRO A 178 -11.51 -0.78 4.05
C PRO A 178 -10.10 -0.34 4.43
N GLY A 179 -9.54 0.57 3.63
CA GLY A 179 -8.24 1.18 3.87
C GLY A 179 -8.20 2.02 5.13
N GLY A 180 -7.08 2.00 5.82
CA GLY A 180 -6.80 2.79 7.01
C GLY A 180 -5.53 3.62 6.89
N HIS A 181 -4.96 4.01 8.04
CA HIS A 181 -3.74 4.81 8.14
C HIS A 181 -3.84 6.10 7.32
N TRP A 182 -3.00 6.27 6.30
CA TRP A 182 -2.94 7.44 5.40
C TRP A 182 -4.02 7.44 4.32
N VAL A 183 -4.66 6.29 4.01
CA VAL A 183 -5.61 6.17 2.89
C VAL A 183 -6.80 7.12 3.03
N PRO A 184 -7.49 7.23 4.18
CA PRO A 184 -8.59 8.19 4.35
C PRO A 184 -8.14 9.63 4.11
N GLN A 185 -6.93 9.99 4.54
CA GLN A 185 -6.38 11.32 4.31
C GLN A 185 -6.08 11.55 2.82
N MET A 186 -5.56 10.53 2.10
CA MET A 186 -5.36 10.62 0.65
C MET A 186 -6.68 10.84 -0.09
N VAL A 187 -7.75 10.11 0.29
CA VAL A 187 -9.10 10.31 -0.28
C VAL A 187 -9.59 11.73 -0.03
N GLN A 188 -9.41 12.26 1.18
CA GLN A 188 -9.81 13.63 1.50
C GLN A 188 -9.03 14.66 0.68
N ALA A 189 -7.71 14.49 0.53
CA ALA A 189 -6.85 15.36 -0.26
C ALA A 189 -7.17 15.28 -1.76
N ALA A 190 -7.66 14.12 -2.24
CA ALA A 190 -8.15 13.90 -3.60
C ALA A 190 -9.58 14.42 -3.82
N GLY A 191 -10.19 15.12 -2.87
CA GLY A 191 -11.55 15.66 -2.99
C GLY A 191 -12.66 14.63 -2.77
N GLY A 192 -12.37 13.53 -2.08
CA GLY A 192 -13.34 12.51 -1.68
C GLY A 192 -13.85 12.67 -0.24
N ILE A 193 -14.84 11.86 0.10
CA ILE A 193 -15.33 11.57 1.45
C ILE A 193 -15.12 10.08 1.64
N ASP A 194 -14.21 9.70 2.52
CA ASP A 194 -13.84 8.31 2.72
C ASP A 194 -14.81 7.55 3.62
N GLY A 195 -14.60 6.27 3.69
CA GLY A 195 -15.39 5.25 4.37
C GLY A 195 -15.24 5.20 5.88
N PRO A 196 -15.38 4.01 6.51
CA PRO A 196 -15.66 3.91 7.94
C PRO A 196 -14.41 3.99 8.84
N ILE A 197 -13.23 4.31 8.28
CA ILE A 197 -11.98 4.44 9.03
C ILE A 197 -11.56 5.91 9.07
N GLU A 198 -11.30 6.42 10.26
CA GLU A 198 -10.76 7.78 10.44
C GLU A 198 -9.29 7.86 10.01
N PRO A 199 -8.82 8.99 9.45
CA PRO A 199 -7.41 9.20 9.14
C PRO A 199 -6.49 8.87 10.33
N GLY A 200 -5.38 8.20 10.06
CA GLY A 200 -4.39 7.81 11.06
C GLY A 200 -4.79 6.60 11.91
N ARG A 201 -5.96 6.00 11.69
CA ARG A 201 -6.35 4.77 12.37
C ARG A 201 -5.98 3.54 11.55
N PRO A 202 -5.54 2.45 12.20
CA PRO A 202 -5.23 1.21 11.52
C PRO A 202 -6.44 0.66 10.74
N SER A 203 -6.16 0.01 9.63
CA SER A 203 -7.16 -0.79 8.91
C SER A 203 -7.70 -1.89 9.82
N ARG A 204 -8.98 -2.15 9.70
CA ARG A 204 -9.67 -3.18 10.49
C ARG A 204 -10.79 -3.81 9.69
N LYS A 205 -11.14 -5.04 10.03
CA LYS A 205 -12.35 -5.68 9.48
C LYS A 205 -13.58 -4.90 9.94
N VAL A 206 -14.40 -4.48 8.97
CA VAL A 206 -15.66 -3.75 9.17
C VAL A 206 -16.78 -4.58 8.57
N PRO A 207 -17.96 -4.71 9.22
CA PRO A 207 -19.09 -5.40 8.66
C PRO A 207 -19.46 -4.83 7.28
N TRP A 208 -19.78 -5.71 6.34
CA TRP A 208 -20.13 -5.31 4.97
C TRP A 208 -21.32 -4.34 4.93
N GLU A 209 -22.30 -4.53 5.80
CA GLU A 209 -23.48 -3.68 5.92
C GLU A 209 -23.12 -2.23 6.27
N GLU A 210 -22.11 -2.02 7.11
CA GLU A 210 -21.61 -0.68 7.49
C GLU A 210 -20.94 -0.02 6.26
N MET A 211 -20.07 -0.75 5.54
CA MET A 211 -19.45 -0.25 4.32
C MET A 211 -20.49 0.07 3.22
N ARG A 212 -21.48 -0.81 3.05
CA ARG A 212 -22.56 -0.62 2.09
C ARG A 212 -23.44 0.59 2.42
N ALA A 213 -23.69 0.86 3.70
CA ALA A 213 -24.51 1.98 4.16
C ALA A 213 -23.89 3.36 3.84
N LEU A 214 -22.60 3.43 3.48
CA LEU A 214 -21.97 4.66 2.97
C LEU A 214 -22.51 5.09 1.62
N GLU A 215 -23.20 4.18 0.89
CA GLU A 215 -23.68 4.41 -0.48
C GLU A 215 -22.56 5.00 -1.38
N PRO A 216 -21.43 4.31 -1.56
CA PRO A 216 -20.30 4.85 -2.28
C PRO A 216 -20.66 5.20 -3.73
N GLU A 217 -20.17 6.35 -4.18
CA GLU A 217 -20.27 6.81 -5.57
C GLU A 217 -19.12 6.29 -6.41
N VAL A 218 -18.00 6.00 -5.75
CA VAL A 218 -16.78 5.42 -6.34
C VAL A 218 -16.24 4.33 -5.41
N ILE A 219 -15.79 3.21 -5.99
CA ILE A 219 -15.11 2.13 -5.26
C ILE A 219 -13.72 1.96 -5.86
N VAL A 220 -12.70 1.93 -5.01
CA VAL A 220 -11.30 1.72 -5.41
C VAL A 220 -10.80 0.43 -4.79
N LEU A 221 -10.44 -0.53 -5.64
CA LEU A 221 -9.87 -1.82 -5.26
C LEU A 221 -8.35 -1.70 -5.26
N MET A 222 -7.74 -1.69 -4.08
CA MET A 222 -6.31 -1.47 -3.87
C MET A 222 -5.70 -2.47 -2.89
N PRO A 223 -5.96 -3.79 -3.07
CA PRO A 223 -5.53 -4.79 -2.11
C PRO A 223 -4.00 -4.78 -1.97
N CYS A 224 -3.56 -4.95 -0.74
CA CYS A 224 -2.16 -4.93 -0.36
C CYS A 224 -1.36 -5.99 -1.14
N GLY A 225 -0.27 -5.59 -1.79
CA GLY A 225 0.56 -6.48 -2.59
C GLY A 225 0.01 -6.85 -3.97
N PHE A 226 -1.12 -6.27 -4.42
CA PHE A 226 -1.75 -6.63 -5.70
C PHE A 226 -1.47 -5.58 -6.78
N THR A 227 -1.23 -6.09 -8.02
CA THR A 227 -1.28 -5.26 -9.22
C THR A 227 -2.74 -4.96 -9.62
N PRO A 228 -2.99 -3.98 -10.49
CA PRO A 228 -4.35 -3.68 -10.97
C PRO A 228 -5.04 -4.90 -11.59
N GLU A 229 -4.30 -5.70 -12.38
CA GLU A 229 -4.85 -6.89 -13.06
C GLU A 229 -5.22 -7.98 -12.05
N ARG A 230 -4.42 -8.15 -10.99
CA ARG A 230 -4.73 -9.09 -9.92
C ARG A 230 -5.93 -8.63 -9.13
N ALA A 231 -5.98 -7.36 -8.74
CA ALA A 231 -7.12 -6.76 -8.03
C ALA A 231 -8.42 -6.90 -8.85
N ALA A 232 -8.37 -6.58 -10.15
CA ALA A 232 -9.50 -6.74 -11.06
C ALA A 232 -9.97 -8.19 -11.16
N ARG A 233 -9.05 -9.14 -11.31
CA ARG A 233 -9.38 -10.57 -11.40
C ARG A 233 -9.99 -11.11 -10.11
N GLU A 234 -9.38 -10.80 -8.95
CA GLU A 234 -9.85 -11.29 -7.65
C GLU A 234 -11.10 -10.57 -7.16
N SER A 235 -11.47 -9.42 -7.73
CA SER A 235 -12.69 -8.69 -7.37
C SER A 235 -13.97 -9.48 -7.61
N ALA A 236 -13.91 -10.57 -8.38
CA ALA A 236 -15.06 -11.44 -8.63
C ALA A 236 -15.80 -11.86 -7.35
N VAL A 237 -15.07 -12.08 -6.24
CA VAL A 237 -15.66 -12.46 -4.94
C VAL A 237 -16.64 -11.43 -4.38
N LEU A 238 -16.49 -10.17 -4.76
CA LEU A 238 -17.36 -9.08 -4.27
C LEU A 238 -18.78 -9.19 -4.79
N TRP A 239 -19.02 -9.89 -5.94
CA TRP A 239 -20.35 -10.09 -6.47
C TRP A 239 -21.23 -11.05 -5.63
N ASP A 240 -20.62 -11.80 -4.72
CA ASP A 240 -21.33 -12.66 -3.76
C ASP A 240 -21.78 -11.88 -2.50
N LEU A 241 -21.32 -10.63 -2.33
CA LEU A 241 -21.70 -9.79 -1.21
C LEU A 241 -23.16 -9.30 -1.36
N PRO A 242 -23.99 -9.38 -0.29
CA PRO A 242 -25.36 -8.92 -0.32
C PRO A 242 -25.47 -7.45 -0.75
N GLY A 243 -26.19 -7.19 -1.86
CA GLY A 243 -26.44 -5.83 -2.34
C GLY A 243 -25.27 -5.16 -3.08
N TRP A 244 -24.16 -5.85 -3.34
CA TRP A 244 -23.03 -5.31 -4.10
C TRP A 244 -23.47 -4.76 -5.47
N SER A 245 -24.19 -5.56 -6.27
CA SER A 245 -24.67 -5.17 -7.60
C SER A 245 -25.69 -4.02 -7.58
N GLN A 246 -26.24 -3.70 -6.41
CA GLN A 246 -27.21 -2.61 -6.23
C GLN A 246 -26.53 -1.27 -5.92
N LEU A 247 -25.24 -1.27 -5.52
CA LEU A 247 -24.50 -0.06 -5.25
C LEU A 247 -24.44 0.85 -6.47
N SER A 248 -24.61 2.17 -6.25
CA SER A 248 -24.54 3.17 -7.32
C SER A 248 -23.24 3.11 -8.09
N ALA A 249 -22.11 2.97 -7.39
CA ALA A 249 -20.79 2.82 -8.00
C ALA A 249 -20.73 1.63 -8.96
N VAL A 250 -21.21 0.46 -8.54
CA VAL A 250 -21.19 -0.77 -9.34
C VAL A 250 -22.07 -0.64 -10.59
N ARG A 251 -23.28 -0.12 -10.41
CA ARG A 251 -24.26 0.07 -11.51
C ARG A 251 -23.79 1.07 -12.58
N LYS A 252 -22.99 2.06 -12.17
CA LYS A 252 -22.45 3.11 -13.06
C LYS A 252 -21.07 2.76 -13.62
N GLY A 253 -20.49 1.61 -13.23
CA GLY A 253 -19.12 1.23 -13.61
C GLY A 253 -18.04 2.11 -12.94
N GLU A 254 -18.36 2.75 -11.81
CA GLU A 254 -17.42 3.57 -11.04
C GLU A 254 -16.64 2.70 -10.02
N VAL A 255 -16.15 1.56 -10.47
CA VAL A 255 -15.31 0.64 -9.72
C VAL A 255 -13.95 0.57 -10.44
N TYR A 256 -12.91 0.84 -9.69
CA TYR A 256 -11.55 0.94 -10.22
C TYR A 256 -10.64 -0.04 -9.49
N ALA A 257 -9.80 -0.75 -10.25
CA ALA A 257 -8.69 -1.53 -9.71
C ALA A 257 -7.39 -0.77 -9.96
N VAL A 258 -6.60 -0.59 -8.91
CA VAL A 258 -5.35 0.18 -8.94
C VAL A 258 -4.19 -0.65 -8.41
N ASP A 259 -2.96 -0.17 -8.63
CA ASP A 259 -1.76 -0.78 -8.05
C ASP A 259 -1.70 -0.51 -6.54
N GLY A 260 -2.34 -1.41 -5.76
CA GLY A 260 -2.32 -1.35 -4.31
C GLY A 260 -0.92 -1.50 -3.74
N ASN A 261 -0.12 -2.36 -4.35
CA ASN A 261 1.25 -2.63 -3.93
C ASN A 261 2.15 -1.38 -4.00
N SER A 262 2.14 -0.69 -5.16
CA SER A 262 3.06 0.42 -5.41
C SER A 262 2.62 1.73 -4.79
N HIS A 263 1.32 2.02 -4.79
CA HIS A 263 0.82 3.38 -4.58
C HIS A 263 0.00 3.57 -3.31
N PHE A 264 -0.33 2.48 -2.58
CA PHE A 264 -1.22 2.57 -1.42
C PHE A 264 -0.73 1.82 -0.19
N SER A 265 -0.09 0.65 -0.36
CA SER A 265 0.30 -0.21 0.76
C SER A 265 1.69 0.08 1.32
N ARG A 266 2.53 0.80 0.59
CA ARG A 266 3.91 1.13 0.96
C ARG A 266 4.02 2.58 1.38
N PRO A 267 4.26 2.89 2.66
CA PRO A 267 4.36 4.28 3.14
C PRO A 267 5.70 4.92 2.73
N GLY A 268 5.83 5.23 1.45
CA GLY A 268 7.01 5.81 0.83
C GLY A 268 6.66 6.94 -0.15
N PRO A 269 7.64 7.44 -0.90
CA PRO A 269 7.45 8.58 -1.81
C PRO A 269 6.33 8.38 -2.84
N ARG A 270 6.08 7.13 -3.27
CA ARG A 270 5.05 6.82 -4.26
C ARG A 270 3.60 6.91 -3.76
N LEU A 271 3.37 7.12 -2.44
CA LEU A 271 2.02 7.46 -1.96
C LEU A 271 1.48 8.76 -2.59
N VAL A 272 2.36 9.69 -2.97
CA VAL A 272 1.94 10.91 -3.67
C VAL A 272 1.41 10.59 -5.07
N GLU A 273 1.97 9.58 -5.75
CA GLU A 273 1.41 9.07 -7.01
C GLU A 273 0.03 8.44 -6.78
N GLY A 274 -0.14 7.70 -5.68
CA GLY A 274 -1.43 7.16 -5.26
C GLY A 274 -2.49 8.25 -5.02
N LEU A 275 -2.10 9.37 -4.40
CA LEU A 275 -2.96 10.54 -4.26
C LEU A 275 -3.38 11.11 -5.63
N GLU A 276 -2.44 11.23 -6.57
CA GLU A 276 -2.71 11.70 -7.94
C GLU A 276 -3.64 10.74 -8.69
N VAL A 277 -3.46 9.42 -8.50
CA VAL A 277 -4.36 8.37 -9.02
C VAL A 277 -5.78 8.55 -8.49
N LEU A 278 -5.95 8.73 -7.17
CA LEU A 278 -7.29 8.98 -6.58
C LEU A 278 -7.91 10.26 -7.14
N ALA A 279 -7.13 11.34 -7.21
CA ALA A 279 -7.60 12.61 -7.75
C ALA A 279 -8.08 12.47 -9.21
N ARG A 280 -7.35 11.71 -10.04
CA ARG A 280 -7.74 11.42 -11.43
C ARG A 280 -9.02 10.61 -11.51
N ILE A 281 -9.19 9.59 -10.68
CA ILE A 281 -10.42 8.78 -10.61
C ILE A 281 -11.62 9.64 -10.20
N LEU A 282 -11.45 10.45 -9.18
CA LEU A 282 -12.54 11.25 -8.63
C LEU A 282 -12.92 12.45 -9.52
N HIS A 283 -11.95 13.04 -10.20
CA HIS A 283 -12.11 14.27 -10.98
C HIS A 283 -11.44 14.17 -12.36
N PRO A 284 -11.90 13.26 -13.24
CA PRO A 284 -11.26 13.02 -14.55
C PRO A 284 -11.25 14.26 -15.46
N ASP A 285 -12.19 15.20 -15.25
CA ASP A 285 -12.32 16.42 -16.04
C ASP A 285 -11.37 17.55 -15.58
N ARG A 286 -10.60 17.33 -14.52
CA ARG A 286 -9.63 18.32 -14.02
C ARG A 286 -8.25 18.06 -14.61
N CYS A 287 -7.51 19.14 -14.90
CA CYS A 287 -6.13 19.03 -15.38
C CYS A 287 -5.20 18.72 -14.20
N LEU A 288 -5.01 17.43 -13.94
CA LEU A 288 -4.13 16.91 -12.90
C LEU A 288 -2.75 16.57 -13.47
N PRO A 289 -1.70 16.53 -12.62
CA PRO A 289 -0.40 15.96 -13.01
C PRO A 289 -0.56 14.58 -13.64
N THR A 290 0.34 14.23 -14.54
CA THR A 290 0.30 12.95 -15.25
C THR A 290 0.40 11.79 -14.27
N THR A 291 -0.66 10.96 -14.19
CA THR A 291 -0.61 9.67 -13.50
C THR A 291 0.12 8.64 -14.38
N PRO A 292 0.81 7.64 -13.77
CA PRO A 292 1.43 6.56 -14.54
C PRO A 292 0.39 5.84 -15.43
N THR A 293 0.65 5.74 -16.73
CA THR A 293 -0.20 5.03 -17.66
C THR A 293 -0.28 3.53 -17.29
N GLY A 294 -1.49 2.97 -17.29
CA GLY A 294 -1.71 1.54 -16.96
C GLY A 294 -1.88 1.23 -15.47
N SER A 295 -1.77 2.23 -14.59
CA SER A 295 -1.95 2.03 -13.14
C SER A 295 -3.40 1.93 -12.68
N ILE A 296 -4.36 2.17 -13.56
CA ILE A 296 -5.80 2.20 -13.26
C ILE A 296 -6.56 1.35 -14.28
N LEU A 297 -7.36 0.41 -13.79
CA LEU A 297 -8.35 -0.32 -14.57
C LEU A 297 -9.76 0.05 -14.09
N LYS A 298 -10.67 0.33 -15.02
CA LYS A 298 -12.07 0.66 -14.73
C LYS A 298 -12.99 -0.49 -15.11
N LEU A 299 -13.96 -0.80 -14.26
CA LEU A 299 -15.01 -1.77 -14.52
C LEU A 299 -15.87 -1.32 -15.72
N VAL A 300 -15.98 -2.16 -16.75
CA VAL A 300 -16.80 -1.91 -17.93
C VAL A 300 -18.02 -2.83 -18.02
N SER A 301 -17.94 -4.03 -17.43
CA SER A 301 -19.10 -4.92 -17.32
C SER A 301 -19.01 -5.85 -16.11
N PRO A 302 -20.18 -6.11 -15.46
CA PRO A 302 -20.26 -7.12 -14.42
C PRO A 302 -20.01 -8.52 -14.98
N PRO A 303 -19.77 -9.54 -14.12
CA PRO A 303 -19.73 -10.94 -14.55
C PRO A 303 -21.06 -11.35 -15.17
N ALA A 304 -21.00 -12.14 -16.26
CA ALA A 304 -22.22 -12.66 -16.88
C ALA A 304 -22.94 -13.60 -15.90
N GLY A 305 -24.22 -13.33 -15.60
CA GLY A 305 -25.02 -14.12 -14.64
C GLY A 305 -25.04 -13.57 -13.21
N GLY A 306 -24.34 -12.49 -12.90
CA GLY A 306 -24.46 -11.77 -11.62
C GLY A 306 -23.94 -12.49 -10.36
N SER A 307 -23.24 -13.61 -10.51
CA SER A 307 -22.67 -14.39 -9.40
C SER A 307 -21.38 -15.11 -9.86
N THR A 308 -20.44 -15.34 -8.93
CA THR A 308 -19.20 -16.09 -9.15
C THR A 308 -19.42 -17.58 -9.51
N ILE A 309 -20.65 -18.10 -9.38
CA ILE A 309 -21.02 -19.48 -9.73
C ILE A 309 -21.04 -19.70 -11.25
N GLY A 310 -21.04 -18.62 -12.07
CA GLY A 310 -20.88 -18.69 -13.53
C GLY A 310 -19.46 -18.29 -13.93
N ASN A 311 -18.83 -19.04 -14.82
CA ASN A 311 -17.43 -18.99 -15.30
C ASN A 311 -16.96 -17.65 -15.92
N SER A 312 -17.56 -16.50 -15.60
CA SER A 312 -17.18 -15.20 -16.15
C SER A 312 -16.75 -14.22 -15.05
N SER A 313 -15.53 -13.74 -15.15
CA SER A 313 -15.00 -12.67 -14.30
C SER A 313 -15.54 -11.29 -14.72
N PRO A 314 -15.61 -10.31 -13.81
CA PRO A 314 -15.90 -8.93 -14.17
C PRO A 314 -14.83 -8.42 -15.15
N ARG A 315 -15.27 -7.60 -16.11
CA ARG A 315 -14.36 -7.07 -17.12
C ARG A 315 -13.92 -5.65 -16.75
N PHE A 316 -12.63 -5.46 -16.74
CA PHE A 316 -11.99 -4.16 -16.51
C PHE A 316 -11.19 -3.76 -17.76
N GLU A 317 -11.09 -2.47 -18.04
CA GLU A 317 -10.29 -1.89 -19.12
C GLU A 317 -9.41 -0.75 -18.59
N PRO A 318 -8.29 -0.42 -19.25
CA PRO A 318 -7.48 0.71 -18.87
C PRO A 318 -8.30 2.01 -18.80
N PHE A 319 -8.11 2.76 -17.71
CA PHE A 319 -8.71 4.08 -17.53
C PHE A 319 -7.72 5.15 -17.98
N ALA A 320 -8.12 5.95 -18.97
CA ALA A 320 -7.29 6.98 -19.60
C ALA A 320 -7.25 8.29 -18.78
#